data_0fa9591b71ce21ee045173db3d3ed5e7
#
_entry.id   0fa9591b71ce21ee045173db3d3ed5e7
#
_cell.length_a   1.000
_cell.length_b   1.000
_cell.length_c   1.000
_cell.angle_alpha   90.00
_cell.angle_beta   90.00
_cell.angle_gamma   90.00
#
_symmetry.space_group_name_H-M   'P 1'
#
loop_
_entity.id
_entity.type
_entity.pdbx_description
1 polymer ?
#
loop_
_entity_poly.entity_id
_entity_poly.type
_entity_poly.pdbx_seq_one_letter_code
_entity_poly.pdbx_strand_id
1 'polypeptide(L)'
;MKSPAITSIAILSLASFAPFAVAHDGHTHIDQSTDHRTPSDKTFTTVVSTGQGAYSYETVPGFGKIPDGSNLGPTHGGVVVDNKGLIYVSSDGLKALCVFNPDGTFVKAMSPSIKGMHGMQIHTEGDKQYIYGAQLSGGKGISPRAIKLDLDGNVVMTIPNKTTGEIPQGTRGLTGIAVAPDGSIFVSMGYGSNLIHKFDKAGKLLKSFGGRGQEKEKFITCHGVGIDTRFGTPRLLVCDREKRRLVHLDLEGNWIGEYATGLRRPCAVSFHGDHCAVAELEARVAVLDKEGNIVSLVGDNPDKAQWAKFPVKPADQKPGIFTAPHGLSFDQAGNLYVQDWNQTGRISKMKRVSTAD
;
A
#
# COMPACT_ATOMS: atom_id res chain seq x y z
N MET A 1 -39.60 50.41 -48.34
CA MET A 1 -39.87 49.86 -47.03
C MET A 1 -38.71 48.94 -46.62
N LYS A 2 -37.86 49.38 -45.76
CA LYS A 2 -36.65 48.66 -45.35
C LYS A 2 -36.97 47.86 -44.08
N SER A 3 -36.78 46.54 -44.14
CA SER A 3 -36.87 45.66 -42.96
C SER A 3 -35.60 45.73 -42.10
N PRO A 4 -35.68 45.76 -40.77
CA PRO A 4 -34.48 45.78 -39.93
C PRO A 4 -33.94 44.35 -39.69
N ALA A 5 -32.62 44.24 -39.81
CA ALA A 5 -31.86 43.03 -39.50
C ALA A 5 -31.79 42.82 -37.98
N ILE A 6 -32.17 41.65 -37.51
CA ILE A 6 -32.02 41.23 -36.13
C ILE A 6 -30.61 40.65 -35.95
N THR A 7 -29.77 41.35 -35.21
CA THR A 7 -28.44 40.88 -34.82
C THR A 7 -28.56 39.99 -33.59
N SER A 8 -28.41 38.70 -33.78
CA SER A 8 -28.34 37.75 -32.67
C SER A 8 -26.96 37.83 -31.96
N ILE A 9 -26.95 38.32 -30.76
CA ILE A 9 -25.77 38.31 -29.87
C ILE A 9 -25.69 36.92 -29.26
N ALA A 10 -24.72 36.12 -29.69
CA ALA A 10 -24.37 34.87 -29.01
C ALA A 10 -23.63 35.19 -27.74
N ILE A 11 -24.27 34.97 -26.60
CA ILE A 11 -23.61 35.02 -25.31
C ILE A 11 -22.79 33.72 -25.13
N LEU A 12 -21.49 33.82 -25.35
CA LEU A 12 -20.55 32.77 -24.95
C LEU A 12 -20.47 32.76 -23.42
N SER A 13 -21.12 31.81 -22.77
CA SER A 13 -20.87 31.52 -21.35
C SER A 13 -19.51 30.85 -21.22
N LEU A 14 -18.50 31.62 -20.83
CA LEU A 14 -17.27 31.07 -20.31
C LEU A 14 -17.59 30.33 -19.00
N ALA A 15 -17.76 29.02 -19.11
CA ALA A 15 -17.69 28.15 -17.92
C ALA A 15 -16.24 28.22 -17.41
N SER A 16 -16.04 28.97 -16.35
CA SER A 16 -14.79 28.96 -15.59
C SER A 16 -14.62 27.55 -15.01
N PHE A 17 -13.80 26.74 -15.65
CA PHE A 17 -13.24 25.54 -15.00
C PHE A 17 -12.35 26.03 -13.87
N ALA A 18 -12.89 26.11 -12.67
CA ALA A 18 -12.07 26.12 -11.47
C ALA A 18 -11.19 24.87 -11.51
N PRO A 19 -9.86 24.98 -11.33
CA PRO A 19 -9.04 23.80 -11.19
C PRO A 19 -9.55 23.05 -9.97
N PHE A 20 -10.13 21.87 -10.16
CA PHE A 20 -10.40 20.97 -9.06
C PHE A 20 -9.06 20.74 -8.37
N ALA A 21 -8.88 21.36 -7.20
CA ALA A 21 -7.82 21.01 -6.30
C ALA A 21 -7.94 19.50 -6.09
N VAL A 22 -6.98 18.74 -6.61
CA VAL A 22 -6.79 17.34 -6.24
C VAL A 22 -6.62 17.40 -4.75
N ALA A 23 -7.62 16.94 -4.00
CA ALA A 23 -7.48 16.74 -2.58
C ALA A 23 -6.39 15.67 -2.42
N HIS A 24 -5.15 16.12 -2.35
CA HIS A 24 -4.11 15.38 -1.69
C HIS A 24 -4.59 15.27 -0.25
N ASP A 25 -5.14 14.13 0.11
CA ASP A 25 -5.52 13.81 1.47
C ASP A 25 -4.32 14.02 2.39
N GLY A 26 -4.06 15.25 2.83
CA GLY A 26 -3.09 15.59 3.87
C GLY A 26 -1.68 15.00 3.75
N HIS A 27 -1.29 14.48 2.58
CA HIS A 27 0.08 14.05 2.30
C HIS A 27 0.96 15.29 2.09
N THR A 28 1.23 16.01 3.18
CA THR A 28 2.30 16.99 3.18
C THR A 28 3.59 16.21 2.94
N HIS A 29 4.24 16.46 1.81
CA HIS A 29 5.63 16.06 1.62
C HIS A 29 6.45 16.83 2.66
N ILE A 30 6.64 16.21 3.82
CA ILE A 30 7.53 16.75 4.85
C ILE A 30 8.93 16.75 4.25
N ASP A 31 9.64 17.86 4.44
CA ASP A 31 11.05 17.95 4.08
C ASP A 31 11.81 16.77 4.75
N GLN A 32 12.20 15.81 3.94
CA GLN A 32 12.78 14.55 4.37
C GLN A 32 14.27 14.69 4.71
N SER A 33 14.79 15.91 4.74
CA SER A 33 16.19 16.20 5.05
C SER A 33 16.48 16.25 6.54
N THR A 34 15.46 16.29 7.40
CA THR A 34 15.64 16.38 8.85
C THR A 34 15.71 14.99 9.46
N ASP A 35 16.82 14.70 10.13
CA ASP A 35 17.02 13.54 11.00
C ASP A 35 16.04 13.67 12.21
N HIS A 36 14.86 13.04 12.08
CA HIS A 36 13.86 13.05 13.14
C HIS A 36 14.32 12.12 14.28
N ARG A 37 15.26 12.57 15.08
CA ARG A 37 15.66 11.95 16.35
C ARG A 37 14.63 12.20 17.44
N THR A 38 13.40 11.73 17.22
CA THR A 38 12.46 11.63 18.35
C THR A 38 12.68 10.26 18.96
N PRO A 39 13.10 10.17 20.23
CA PRO A 39 13.28 8.87 20.86
C PRO A 39 12.00 8.05 20.77
N SER A 40 12.12 6.82 20.35
CA SER A 40 11.01 5.86 20.36
C SER A 40 10.78 5.33 21.77
N ASP A 41 10.59 6.23 22.73
CA ASP A 41 10.74 5.95 24.16
C ASP A 41 9.64 5.10 24.80
N LYS A 42 8.59 4.73 24.05
CA LYS A 42 7.67 3.72 24.59
C LYS A 42 7.77 2.45 23.78
N THR A 43 8.70 1.63 24.20
CA THR A 43 8.63 0.21 23.88
C THR A 43 7.38 -0.32 24.54
N PHE A 44 6.42 -0.75 23.73
CA PHE A 44 5.32 -1.52 24.26
C PHE A 44 5.87 -2.79 24.88
N THR A 45 5.74 -2.92 26.19
CA THR A 45 6.18 -4.10 26.94
C THR A 45 5.04 -5.07 27.19
N THR A 46 3.81 -4.65 26.92
CA THR A 46 2.60 -5.41 27.20
C THR A 46 2.16 -6.19 25.95
N VAL A 47 1.94 -7.50 26.12
CA VAL A 47 1.25 -8.34 25.15
C VAL A 47 -0.24 -8.04 25.21
N VAL A 48 -0.85 -7.79 24.07
CA VAL A 48 -2.30 -7.53 23.93
C VAL A 48 -2.86 -8.49 22.90
N SER A 49 -3.95 -9.17 23.26
CA SER A 49 -4.69 -10.04 22.33
C SER A 49 -5.65 -9.21 21.50
N THR A 50 -5.80 -9.55 20.21
CA THR A 50 -6.69 -8.92 19.26
C THR A 50 -7.09 -9.90 18.15
N GLY A 51 -8.16 -9.59 17.41
CA GLY A 51 -8.68 -10.50 16.41
C GLY A 51 -9.62 -11.54 17.00
N GLN A 52 -10.15 -12.43 16.17
CA GLN A 52 -11.13 -13.47 16.52
C GLN A 52 -10.85 -14.78 15.77
N GLY A 53 -11.33 -15.90 16.36
CA GLY A 53 -11.29 -17.22 15.75
C GLY A 53 -9.88 -17.65 15.33
N ALA A 54 -9.77 -18.28 14.19
CA ALA A 54 -8.49 -18.75 13.62
C ALA A 54 -7.51 -17.61 13.31
N TYR A 55 -7.95 -16.35 13.33
CA TYR A 55 -7.12 -15.14 13.13
C TYR A 55 -7.10 -14.26 14.38
N SER A 56 -6.94 -14.92 15.54
CA SER A 56 -6.59 -14.30 16.80
C SER A 56 -5.08 -14.09 16.88
N TYR A 57 -4.66 -12.97 17.46
CA TYR A 57 -3.28 -12.54 17.50
C TYR A 57 -2.90 -12.00 18.87
N GLU A 58 -1.60 -12.09 19.15
CA GLU A 58 -0.93 -11.38 20.24
C GLU A 58 0.11 -10.42 19.67
N THR A 59 0.20 -9.23 20.26
CA THR A 59 1.26 -8.27 19.90
C THR A 59 2.62 -8.82 20.30
N VAL A 60 3.65 -8.50 19.47
CA VAL A 60 5.06 -8.74 19.84
C VAL A 60 5.67 -7.43 20.30
N PRO A 61 5.88 -7.26 21.62
CA PRO A 61 6.43 -6.02 22.18
C PRO A 61 7.82 -5.71 21.61
N GLY A 62 8.06 -4.45 21.30
CA GLY A 62 9.38 -3.99 20.88
C GLY A 62 9.79 -4.39 19.47
N PHE A 63 8.88 -4.94 18.66
CA PHE A 63 9.18 -5.25 17.27
C PHE A 63 9.56 -4.00 16.48
N GLY A 64 10.59 -4.12 15.61
CA GLY A 64 10.98 -3.05 14.68
C GLY A 64 11.83 -1.93 15.29
N LYS A 65 12.51 -2.18 16.42
CA LYS A 65 13.45 -1.22 17.01
C LYS A 65 14.71 -1.06 16.18
N ILE A 66 15.15 0.18 16.04
CA ILE A 66 16.42 0.54 15.42
C ILE A 66 17.49 0.64 16.54
N PRO A 67 18.67 0.00 16.40
CA PRO A 67 19.69 -0.08 17.48
C PRO A 67 20.25 1.26 17.94
N ASP A 68 20.31 2.27 17.05
CA ASP A 68 20.81 3.60 17.35
C ASP A 68 19.81 4.49 18.11
N GLY A 69 18.66 3.92 18.53
CA GLY A 69 17.60 4.64 19.22
C GLY A 69 16.79 5.59 18.32
N SER A 70 17.10 5.64 17.02
CA SER A 70 16.29 6.41 16.06
C SER A 70 14.98 5.67 15.72
N ASN A 71 14.07 6.36 15.07
CA ASN A 71 12.86 5.76 14.52
C ASN A 71 13.02 5.38 13.03
N LEU A 72 12.00 4.70 12.47
CA LEU A 72 11.98 4.36 11.04
C LEU A 72 11.94 5.58 10.13
N GLY A 73 11.53 6.74 10.65
CA GLY A 73 11.14 7.89 9.86
C GLY A 73 9.74 7.76 9.30
N PRO A 74 9.29 8.69 8.46
CA PRO A 74 7.94 8.62 7.87
C PRO A 74 7.73 7.34 7.10
N THR A 75 6.53 6.73 7.25
CA THR A 75 6.17 5.46 6.60
C THR A 75 4.88 5.58 5.80
N HIS A 76 4.84 4.92 4.65
CA HIS A 76 3.66 4.84 3.77
C HIS A 76 3.19 3.41 3.50
N GLY A 77 3.67 2.42 4.25
CA GLY A 77 3.03 1.11 4.31
C GLY A 77 3.63 0.00 3.46
N GLY A 78 4.81 0.14 2.88
CA GLY A 78 5.46 -1.00 2.22
C GLY A 78 6.04 -1.99 3.23
N VAL A 79 5.49 -3.20 3.32
CA VAL A 79 6.08 -4.31 4.08
C VAL A 79 5.91 -5.63 3.35
N VAL A 80 6.99 -6.43 3.30
CA VAL A 80 6.99 -7.78 2.74
C VAL A 80 7.85 -8.70 3.59
N VAL A 81 7.60 -10.02 3.50
CA VAL A 81 8.35 -11.07 4.19
C VAL A 81 8.91 -12.04 3.16
N ASP A 82 10.20 -12.35 3.24
CA ASP A 82 10.84 -13.31 2.34
C ASP A 82 10.63 -14.77 2.81
N ASN A 83 11.07 -15.74 2.01
CA ASN A 83 10.93 -17.16 2.32
C ASN A 83 11.85 -17.64 3.47
N LYS A 84 12.78 -16.80 3.93
CA LYS A 84 13.61 -17.02 5.13
C LYS A 84 13.02 -16.39 6.36
N GLY A 85 11.89 -15.65 6.21
CA GLY A 85 11.21 -14.95 7.29
C GLY A 85 11.78 -13.56 7.60
N LEU A 86 12.71 -13.02 6.79
CA LEU A 86 13.17 -11.65 6.95
C LEU A 86 12.07 -10.66 6.53
N ILE A 87 11.90 -9.62 7.33
CA ILE A 87 10.87 -8.60 7.15
C ILE A 87 11.50 -7.33 6.57
N TYR A 88 11.01 -6.90 5.42
CA TYR A 88 11.45 -5.69 4.72
C TYR A 88 10.39 -4.60 4.89
N VAL A 89 10.78 -3.47 5.48
CA VAL A 89 9.88 -2.38 5.89
C VAL A 89 10.33 -1.09 5.24
N SER A 90 9.48 -0.51 4.38
CA SER A 90 9.81 0.75 3.71
C SER A 90 9.73 1.95 4.63
N SER A 91 10.55 2.97 4.32
CA SER A 91 10.55 4.27 4.96
C SER A 91 10.76 5.37 3.90
N ASP A 92 10.19 6.53 4.11
CA ASP A 92 10.46 7.72 3.31
C ASP A 92 11.72 8.46 3.77
N GLY A 93 12.25 8.07 4.93
CA GLY A 93 13.47 8.60 5.52
C GLY A 93 14.75 8.05 4.88
N LEU A 94 15.90 8.40 5.45
CA LEU A 94 17.22 8.00 4.95
C LEU A 94 17.49 6.49 5.09
N LYS A 95 16.77 5.80 5.95
CA LYS A 95 16.88 4.34 6.09
C LYS A 95 16.19 3.55 4.97
N ALA A 96 15.39 4.22 4.15
CA ALA A 96 14.75 3.74 2.93
C ALA A 96 14.00 2.39 3.08
N LEU A 97 14.71 1.30 3.27
CA LEU A 97 14.20 -0.04 3.46
C LEU A 97 14.97 -0.71 4.59
N CYS A 98 14.30 -0.90 5.72
CA CYS A 98 14.84 -1.60 6.88
C CYS A 98 14.53 -3.09 6.83
N VAL A 99 15.49 -3.92 7.24
CA VAL A 99 15.35 -5.37 7.29
C VAL A 99 15.43 -5.81 8.75
N PHE A 100 14.48 -6.67 9.14
CA PHE A 100 14.40 -7.23 10.50
C PHE A 100 14.34 -8.75 10.44
N ASN A 101 14.88 -9.39 11.48
CA ASN A 101 14.65 -10.80 11.76
C ASN A 101 13.20 -11.04 12.23
N PRO A 102 12.70 -12.29 12.19
CA PRO A 102 11.37 -12.63 12.69
C PRO A 102 11.13 -12.28 14.17
N ASP A 103 12.18 -12.19 14.98
CA ASP A 103 12.11 -11.77 16.39
C ASP A 103 12.07 -10.24 16.58
N GLY A 104 12.22 -9.47 15.50
CA GLY A 104 12.19 -8.00 15.50
C GLY A 104 13.58 -7.36 15.63
N THR A 105 14.65 -8.15 15.70
CA THR A 105 16.01 -7.59 15.70
C THR A 105 16.37 -7.01 14.35
N PHE A 106 16.97 -5.82 14.38
CA PHE A 106 17.38 -5.09 13.15
C PHE A 106 18.58 -5.79 12.49
N VAL A 107 18.51 -5.97 11.17
CA VAL A 107 19.56 -6.56 10.36
C VAL A 107 20.36 -5.48 9.64
N LYS A 108 19.69 -4.70 8.80
CA LYS A 108 20.33 -3.64 8.00
C LYS A 108 19.32 -2.60 7.52
N ALA A 109 19.81 -1.43 7.09
CA ALA A 109 19.08 -0.48 6.26
C ALA A 109 19.71 -0.44 4.87
N MET A 110 18.88 -0.24 3.85
CA MET A 110 19.31 -0.20 2.46
C MET A 110 19.53 1.23 1.95
N SER A 111 19.99 1.35 0.72
CA SER A 111 20.35 2.62 0.08
C SER A 111 19.19 3.63 0.10
N PRO A 112 19.46 4.92 0.44
CA PRO A 112 18.47 5.99 0.37
C PRO A 112 17.84 6.20 -1.02
N SER A 113 18.46 5.71 -2.08
CA SER A 113 17.95 5.83 -3.47
C SER A 113 16.64 5.06 -3.70
N ILE A 114 16.30 4.11 -2.82
CA ILE A 114 15.08 3.30 -2.90
C ILE A 114 14.05 3.69 -1.83
N LYS A 115 14.18 4.85 -1.20
CA LYS A 115 13.19 5.35 -0.23
C LYS A 115 11.85 5.67 -0.86
N GLY A 116 10.81 5.77 -0.05
CA GLY A 116 9.49 6.20 -0.50
C GLY A 116 8.73 5.13 -1.28
N MET A 117 8.96 3.85 -0.99
CA MET A 117 8.13 2.77 -1.53
C MET A 117 6.79 2.72 -0.80
N HIS A 118 5.74 3.07 -1.53
CA HIS A 118 4.38 3.15 -1.01
C HIS A 118 3.70 1.78 -0.94
N GLY A 119 3.79 0.98 -2.00
CA GLY A 119 3.34 -0.40 -2.02
C GLY A 119 4.49 -1.33 -2.40
N MET A 120 4.53 -2.51 -1.81
CA MET A 120 5.54 -3.52 -2.10
C MET A 120 4.91 -4.90 -2.23
N GLN A 121 5.53 -5.74 -3.07
CA GLN A 121 5.28 -7.18 -3.14
C GLN A 121 6.60 -7.91 -3.28
N ILE A 122 6.72 -9.08 -2.66
CA ILE A 122 7.78 -10.03 -2.94
C ILE A 122 7.29 -11.06 -3.95
N HIS A 123 8.14 -11.40 -4.93
CA HIS A 123 7.81 -12.37 -5.97
C HIS A 123 8.99 -13.29 -6.21
N THR A 124 8.70 -14.59 -6.43
CA THR A 124 9.71 -15.62 -6.68
C THR A 124 9.81 -15.89 -8.17
N GLU A 125 11.03 -15.81 -8.71
CA GLU A 125 11.35 -16.10 -10.11
C GLU A 125 12.43 -17.19 -10.15
N GLY A 126 12.04 -18.41 -10.51
CA GLY A 126 12.90 -19.57 -10.38
C GLY A 126 13.25 -19.82 -8.91
N ASP A 127 14.53 -19.80 -8.58
CA ASP A 127 15.08 -19.98 -7.23
C ASP A 127 15.32 -18.67 -6.46
N LYS A 128 15.03 -17.51 -7.08
CA LYS A 128 15.31 -16.19 -6.52
C LYS A 128 14.04 -15.43 -6.16
N GLN A 129 14.13 -14.66 -5.09
CA GLN A 129 13.09 -13.71 -4.72
C GLN A 129 13.52 -12.29 -5.03
N TYR A 130 12.54 -11.48 -5.44
CA TYR A 130 12.70 -10.07 -5.73
C TYR A 130 11.61 -9.26 -5.04
N ILE A 131 11.97 -8.04 -4.62
CA ILE A 131 11.01 -7.07 -4.11
C ILE A 131 10.62 -6.15 -5.26
N TYR A 132 9.33 -6.07 -5.52
CA TYR A 132 8.74 -5.08 -6.42
C TYR A 132 8.16 -3.96 -5.58
N GLY A 133 8.47 -2.72 -5.92
CA GLY A 133 8.05 -1.54 -5.16
C GLY A 133 7.48 -0.43 -6.04
N ALA A 134 6.38 0.15 -5.61
CA ALA A 134 5.82 1.38 -6.16
C ALA A 134 6.47 2.57 -5.45
N GLN A 135 7.53 3.15 -6.01
CA GLN A 135 8.24 4.29 -5.45
C GLN A 135 7.48 5.58 -5.76
N LEU A 136 6.73 6.08 -4.79
CA LEU A 136 5.94 7.30 -4.93
C LEU A 136 6.83 8.55 -5.00
N SER A 137 7.88 8.59 -4.17
CA SER A 137 8.85 9.67 -4.14
C SER A 137 10.21 9.16 -3.68
N GLY A 138 11.20 9.26 -4.54
CA GLY A 138 12.60 8.95 -4.19
C GLY A 138 13.37 10.13 -3.58
N GLY A 139 12.70 11.27 -3.39
CA GLY A 139 13.33 12.53 -2.98
C GLY A 139 13.76 13.40 -4.17
N LYS A 140 14.55 14.46 -3.90
CA LYS A 140 14.98 15.41 -4.94
C LYS A 140 15.71 14.70 -6.07
N GLY A 141 15.22 14.87 -7.29
CA GLY A 141 15.84 14.31 -8.51
C GLY A 141 15.45 12.86 -8.83
N ILE A 142 14.65 12.20 -8.01
CA ILE A 142 14.15 10.84 -8.28
C ILE A 142 12.65 10.93 -8.60
N SER A 143 12.30 10.72 -9.87
CA SER A 143 10.90 10.69 -10.31
C SER A 143 10.17 9.46 -9.74
N PRO A 144 8.86 9.55 -9.49
CA PRO A 144 8.03 8.39 -9.16
C PRO A 144 8.19 7.28 -10.20
N ARG A 145 8.35 6.03 -9.74
CA ARG A 145 8.58 4.86 -10.60
C ARG A 145 8.24 3.58 -9.86
N ALA A 146 7.93 2.52 -10.58
CA ALA A 146 7.98 1.19 -10.01
C ALA A 146 9.39 0.59 -10.23
N ILE A 147 9.85 -0.23 -9.31
CA ILE A 147 11.19 -0.83 -9.34
C ILE A 147 11.14 -2.30 -8.93
N LYS A 148 12.06 -3.08 -9.49
CA LYS A 148 12.38 -4.43 -9.05
C LYS A 148 13.74 -4.41 -8.38
N LEU A 149 13.83 -4.95 -7.17
CA LEU A 149 15.03 -5.03 -6.36
C LEU A 149 15.40 -6.50 -6.12
N ASP A 150 16.68 -6.79 -6.01
CA ASP A 150 17.11 -8.00 -5.31
C ASP A 150 16.95 -7.83 -3.78
N LEU A 151 17.15 -8.91 -3.01
CA LEU A 151 17.02 -8.86 -1.54
C LEU A 151 18.15 -8.10 -0.84
N ASP A 152 19.17 -7.67 -1.59
CA ASP A 152 20.22 -6.78 -1.09
C ASP A 152 19.92 -5.30 -1.34
N GLY A 153 18.84 -5.00 -2.07
CA GLY A 153 18.38 -3.64 -2.34
C GLY A 153 18.98 -3.03 -3.61
N ASN A 154 19.62 -3.82 -4.46
CA ASN A 154 20.09 -3.36 -5.76
C ASN A 154 18.92 -3.27 -6.73
N VAL A 155 18.82 -2.16 -7.47
CA VAL A 155 17.80 -1.96 -8.50
C VAL A 155 18.14 -2.83 -9.71
N VAL A 156 17.35 -3.89 -9.92
CA VAL A 156 17.48 -4.81 -11.05
C VAL A 156 16.76 -4.28 -12.29
N MET A 157 15.61 -3.64 -12.09
CA MET A 157 14.81 -3.08 -13.18
C MET A 157 14.01 -1.87 -12.71
N THR A 158 13.85 -0.90 -13.60
CA THR A 158 12.88 0.21 -13.44
C THR A 158 11.69 -0.05 -14.36
N ILE A 159 10.47 0.20 -13.87
CA ILE A 159 9.21 -0.05 -14.58
C ILE A 159 8.45 1.28 -14.71
N PRO A 160 8.06 1.73 -15.91
CA PRO A 160 8.37 1.09 -17.19
C PRO A 160 9.86 1.06 -17.49
N ASN A 161 10.29 0.04 -18.21
CA ASN A 161 11.68 -0.06 -18.64
C ASN A 161 11.89 0.88 -19.84
N LYS A 162 12.78 1.85 -19.69
CA LYS A 162 13.03 2.88 -20.70
C LYS A 162 13.54 2.33 -22.04
N THR A 163 14.12 1.14 -22.04
CA THR A 163 14.62 0.49 -23.26
C THR A 163 13.56 -0.34 -23.99
N THR A 164 12.44 -0.65 -23.34
CA THR A 164 11.42 -1.57 -23.87
C THR A 164 10.09 -0.90 -24.18
N GLY A 165 9.88 0.36 -23.81
CA GLY A 165 8.57 0.97 -24.06
C GLY A 165 8.43 2.43 -23.64
N GLU A 166 7.32 3.01 -24.05
CA GLU A 166 6.91 4.36 -23.67
C GLU A 166 6.54 4.43 -22.18
N ILE A 167 6.88 5.56 -21.55
CA ILE A 167 6.39 5.87 -20.22
C ILE A 167 4.92 6.29 -20.37
N PRO A 168 3.96 5.54 -19.79
CA PRO A 168 2.55 5.91 -19.90
C PRO A 168 2.32 7.31 -19.33
N GLN A 169 1.49 8.09 -20.01
CA GLN A 169 1.07 9.38 -19.46
C GLN A 169 0.36 9.14 -18.11
N GLY A 170 0.69 9.99 -17.12
CA GLY A 170 0.06 9.91 -15.80
C GLY A 170 0.76 8.99 -14.79
N THR A 171 2.06 8.67 -14.97
CA THR A 171 2.88 7.90 -14.00
C THR A 171 3.16 8.65 -12.69
N ARG A 172 2.30 9.55 -12.30
CA ARG A 172 2.37 10.23 -11.00
C ARG A 172 1.38 9.61 -10.03
N GLY A 173 1.82 9.46 -8.78
CA GLY A 173 0.95 8.98 -7.72
C GLY A 173 0.77 7.46 -7.69
N LEU A 174 1.87 6.71 -7.92
CA LEU A 174 1.88 5.26 -7.77
C LEU A 174 1.52 4.87 -6.33
N THR A 175 0.60 3.91 -6.18
CA THR A 175 0.14 3.49 -4.86
C THR A 175 0.37 2.01 -4.57
N GLY A 176 0.32 1.14 -5.56
CA GLY A 176 0.48 -0.28 -5.38
C GLY A 176 1.15 -0.97 -6.56
N ILE A 177 1.66 -2.15 -6.31
CA ILE A 177 2.27 -3.02 -7.32
C ILE A 177 1.93 -4.47 -7.01
N ALA A 178 1.67 -5.27 -8.05
CA ALA A 178 1.45 -6.70 -7.95
C ALA A 178 2.07 -7.42 -9.15
N VAL A 179 2.56 -8.64 -8.93
CA VAL A 179 3.15 -9.48 -9.97
C VAL A 179 2.40 -10.81 -10.02
N ALA A 180 1.89 -11.12 -11.19
CA ALA A 180 1.15 -12.36 -11.42
C ALA A 180 2.10 -13.56 -11.65
N PRO A 181 1.61 -14.81 -11.53
CA PRO A 181 2.42 -16.00 -11.73
C PRO A 181 3.08 -16.09 -13.12
N ASP A 182 2.50 -15.47 -14.14
CA ASP A 182 3.06 -15.39 -15.50
C ASP A 182 4.16 -14.32 -15.65
N GLY A 183 4.44 -13.56 -14.58
CA GLY A 183 5.38 -12.46 -14.56
C GLY A 183 4.80 -11.11 -14.99
N SER A 184 3.52 -11.03 -15.34
CA SER A 184 2.86 -9.75 -15.62
C SER A 184 2.84 -8.86 -14.39
N ILE A 185 3.17 -7.58 -14.56
CA ILE A 185 3.32 -6.60 -13.48
C ILE A 185 2.18 -5.60 -13.57
N PHE A 186 1.49 -5.37 -12.46
CA PHE A 186 0.39 -4.42 -12.35
C PHE A 186 0.79 -3.27 -11.42
N VAL A 187 0.63 -2.03 -11.86
CA VAL A 187 0.96 -0.83 -11.07
C VAL A 187 -0.24 0.09 -11.02
N SER A 188 -0.72 0.41 -9.82
CA SER A 188 -1.86 1.31 -9.63
C SER A 188 -1.42 2.76 -9.45
N MET A 189 -2.16 3.69 -10.04
CA MET A 189 -1.95 5.16 -10.02
C MET A 189 -3.01 5.85 -9.17
N GLY A 190 -3.23 5.37 -7.92
CA GLY A 190 -4.34 5.79 -7.08
C GLY A 190 -4.33 7.27 -6.69
N TYR A 191 -3.17 7.90 -6.57
CA TYR A 191 -3.04 9.33 -6.29
C TYR A 191 -2.93 10.18 -7.56
N GLY A 192 -3.24 9.62 -8.71
CA GLY A 192 -3.19 10.30 -9.99
C GLY A 192 -4.39 9.97 -10.87
N SER A 193 -4.13 9.28 -11.97
CA SER A 193 -5.13 8.95 -12.99
C SER A 193 -6.18 7.93 -12.56
N ASN A 194 -5.96 7.19 -11.49
CA ASN A 194 -6.72 6.00 -11.11
C ASN A 194 -6.68 4.89 -12.16
N LEU A 195 -5.71 4.91 -13.05
CA LEU A 195 -5.42 3.82 -13.96
C LEU A 195 -4.61 2.73 -13.26
N ILE A 196 -4.76 1.52 -13.75
CA ILE A 196 -3.87 0.39 -13.46
C ILE A 196 -3.15 0.07 -14.77
N HIS A 197 -1.83 0.07 -14.72
CA HIS A 197 -0.98 -0.27 -15.86
C HIS A 197 -0.51 -1.71 -15.74
N LYS A 198 -0.72 -2.51 -16.79
CA LYS A 198 -0.18 -3.86 -16.95
C LYS A 198 1.07 -3.82 -17.80
N PHE A 199 2.15 -4.37 -17.27
CA PHE A 199 3.43 -4.53 -17.97
C PHE A 199 3.75 -6.03 -18.12
N ASP A 200 4.58 -6.37 -19.10
CA ASP A 200 5.21 -7.69 -19.17
C ASP A 200 6.35 -7.81 -18.14
N LYS A 201 6.93 -9.00 -18.02
CA LYS A 201 8.06 -9.29 -17.11
C LYS A 201 9.32 -8.49 -17.40
N ALA A 202 9.45 -7.92 -18.59
CA ALA A 202 10.58 -7.05 -19.00
C ALA A 202 10.30 -5.56 -18.72
N GLY A 203 9.12 -5.21 -18.17
CA GLY A 203 8.71 -3.84 -17.86
C GLY A 203 8.20 -3.04 -19.07
N LYS A 204 7.80 -3.72 -20.17
CA LYS A 204 7.14 -3.10 -21.31
C LYS A 204 5.66 -2.96 -21.04
N LEU A 205 5.10 -1.75 -21.24
CA LEU A 205 3.67 -1.52 -21.12
C LEU A 205 2.88 -2.35 -22.12
N LEU A 206 1.91 -3.11 -21.64
CA LEU A 206 0.98 -3.89 -22.44
C LEU A 206 -0.38 -3.22 -22.53
N LYS A 207 -0.93 -2.71 -21.42
CA LYS A 207 -2.29 -2.22 -21.33
C LYS A 207 -2.46 -1.27 -20.15
N SER A 208 -3.45 -0.39 -20.25
CA SER A 208 -3.93 0.44 -19.12
C SER A 208 -5.46 0.34 -19.06
N PHE A 209 -6.00 0.25 -17.84
CA PHE A 209 -7.44 0.12 -17.62
C PHE A 209 -7.84 0.80 -16.30
N GLY A 210 -9.15 0.82 -15.99
CA GLY A 210 -9.67 1.56 -14.84
C GLY A 210 -9.90 3.04 -15.16
N GLY A 211 -9.27 3.91 -14.40
CA GLY A 211 -9.43 5.37 -14.45
C GLY A 211 -10.42 5.87 -13.41
N ARG A 212 -10.46 7.21 -13.21
CA ARG A 212 -11.32 7.85 -12.21
C ARG A 212 -12.78 7.88 -12.65
N GLY A 213 -13.71 7.47 -11.78
CA GLY A 213 -15.16 7.53 -12.06
C GLY A 213 -15.99 6.77 -11.04
N GLN A 214 -17.31 6.87 -11.17
CA GLN A 214 -18.29 6.20 -10.30
C GLN A 214 -18.76 4.85 -10.86
N GLU A 215 -18.56 4.61 -12.15
CA GLU A 215 -18.92 3.36 -12.81
C GLU A 215 -18.24 2.16 -12.11
N LYS A 216 -18.79 0.96 -12.29
CA LYS A 216 -18.29 -0.21 -11.57
C LYS A 216 -16.82 -0.54 -11.86
N GLU A 217 -16.36 -0.32 -13.10
CA GLU A 217 -14.99 -0.56 -13.56
C GLU A 217 -14.04 0.63 -13.32
N LYS A 218 -14.55 1.74 -12.76
CA LYS A 218 -13.78 2.93 -12.41
C LYS A 218 -13.50 2.98 -10.92
N PHE A 219 -12.48 3.73 -10.53
CA PHE A 219 -12.00 3.80 -9.17
C PHE A 219 -12.01 5.23 -8.63
N ILE A 220 -12.11 5.34 -7.32
CA ILE A 220 -11.76 6.56 -6.59
C ILE A 220 -10.66 6.18 -5.61
N THR A 221 -9.41 6.43 -6.03
CA THR A 221 -8.18 5.98 -5.39
C THR A 221 -8.04 4.44 -5.42
N CYS A 222 -7.69 3.88 -6.61
CA CYS A 222 -7.24 2.49 -6.72
C CYS A 222 -5.89 2.34 -6.01
N HIS A 223 -5.94 2.10 -4.70
CA HIS A 223 -4.79 2.25 -3.82
C HIS A 223 -3.84 1.05 -3.87
N GLY A 224 -4.13 -0.02 -3.17
CA GLY A 224 -3.36 -1.26 -3.25
C GLY A 224 -3.90 -2.20 -4.31
N VAL A 225 -3.03 -3.06 -4.79
CA VAL A 225 -3.37 -4.18 -5.68
C VAL A 225 -2.68 -5.44 -5.21
N GLY A 226 -3.32 -6.59 -5.41
CA GLY A 226 -2.75 -7.90 -5.10
C GLY A 226 -3.21 -8.95 -6.10
N ILE A 227 -2.42 -10.01 -6.32
CA ILE A 227 -2.84 -11.15 -7.13
C ILE A 227 -3.47 -12.20 -6.22
N ASP A 228 -4.75 -12.42 -6.41
CA ASP A 228 -5.53 -13.39 -5.66
C ASP A 228 -5.59 -14.72 -6.42
N THR A 229 -4.88 -15.71 -5.90
CA THR A 229 -4.81 -17.06 -6.48
C THR A 229 -5.75 -18.06 -5.81
N ARG A 230 -6.52 -17.66 -4.81
CA ARG A 230 -7.42 -18.52 -4.02
C ARG A 230 -8.58 -19.12 -4.83
N PHE A 231 -8.86 -18.57 -6.01
CA PHE A 231 -10.01 -18.96 -6.86
C PHE A 231 -9.61 -19.85 -8.07
N GLY A 232 -8.44 -20.45 -8.05
CA GLY A 232 -7.92 -21.26 -9.15
C GLY A 232 -7.33 -20.40 -10.28
N THR A 233 -8.15 -19.66 -11.03
CA THR A 233 -7.65 -18.66 -11.98
C THR A 233 -7.24 -17.40 -11.23
N PRO A 234 -5.98 -16.93 -11.39
CA PRO A 234 -5.51 -15.70 -10.74
C PRO A 234 -6.37 -14.49 -11.10
N ARG A 235 -6.67 -13.65 -10.11
CA ARG A 235 -7.43 -12.42 -10.24
C ARG A 235 -6.62 -11.25 -9.71
N LEU A 236 -6.82 -10.07 -10.29
CA LEU A 236 -6.32 -8.84 -9.72
C LEU A 236 -7.33 -8.32 -8.70
N LEU A 237 -6.95 -8.29 -7.41
CA LEU A 237 -7.73 -7.69 -6.35
C LEU A 237 -7.30 -6.24 -6.16
N VAL A 238 -8.25 -5.30 -6.25
CA VAL A 238 -8.01 -3.86 -6.19
C VAL A 238 -8.67 -3.26 -4.96
N CYS A 239 -7.90 -2.52 -4.17
CA CYS A 239 -8.42 -1.66 -3.10
C CYS A 239 -8.97 -0.36 -3.69
N ASP A 240 -10.27 -0.26 -3.91
CA ASP A 240 -10.93 0.98 -4.32
C ASP A 240 -11.25 1.81 -3.06
N ARG A 241 -10.22 2.50 -2.57
CA ARG A 241 -10.12 3.04 -1.20
C ARG A 241 -11.29 3.95 -0.84
N GLU A 242 -11.57 4.96 -1.66
CA GLU A 242 -12.60 5.93 -1.34
C GLU A 242 -14.03 5.41 -1.64
N LYS A 243 -14.16 4.38 -2.48
CA LYS A 243 -15.44 3.64 -2.60
C LYS A 243 -15.62 2.58 -1.51
N ARG A 244 -14.63 2.44 -0.61
CA ARG A 244 -14.70 1.54 0.56
C ARG A 244 -14.98 0.09 0.20
N ARG A 245 -14.38 -0.39 -0.92
CA ARG A 245 -14.61 -1.73 -1.46
C ARG A 245 -13.32 -2.38 -1.97
N LEU A 246 -13.38 -3.70 -2.07
CA LEU A 246 -12.43 -4.50 -2.83
C LEU A 246 -13.14 -5.05 -4.07
N VAL A 247 -12.47 -5.02 -5.21
CA VAL A 247 -13.01 -5.55 -6.46
C VAL A 247 -12.05 -6.52 -7.12
N HIS A 248 -12.59 -7.59 -7.69
CA HIS A 248 -11.86 -8.50 -8.54
C HIS A 248 -11.99 -8.10 -10.02
N LEU A 249 -10.85 -8.07 -10.68
CA LEU A 249 -10.72 -8.03 -12.13
C LEU A 249 -10.00 -9.30 -12.58
N ASP A 250 -10.19 -9.71 -13.84
CA ASP A 250 -9.26 -10.63 -14.45
C ASP A 250 -7.90 -9.97 -14.73
N LEU A 251 -6.90 -10.73 -15.15
CA LEU A 251 -5.57 -10.16 -15.45
C LEU A 251 -5.55 -9.31 -16.73
N GLU A 252 -6.67 -9.24 -17.49
CA GLU A 252 -6.87 -8.33 -18.60
C GLU A 252 -7.62 -7.05 -18.20
N GLY A 253 -7.98 -6.91 -16.91
CA GLY A 253 -8.66 -5.75 -16.37
C GLY A 253 -10.17 -5.76 -16.58
N ASN A 254 -10.76 -6.88 -17.00
CA ASN A 254 -12.21 -7.02 -17.10
C ASN A 254 -12.82 -7.26 -15.71
N TRP A 255 -13.99 -6.68 -15.48
CA TRP A 255 -14.71 -6.77 -14.23
C TRP A 255 -15.20 -8.20 -13.95
N ILE A 256 -14.86 -8.71 -12.77
CA ILE A 256 -15.41 -9.96 -12.23
C ILE A 256 -16.50 -9.66 -11.22
N GLY A 257 -16.24 -8.81 -10.23
CA GLY A 257 -17.22 -8.50 -9.19
C GLY A 257 -16.67 -7.68 -8.03
N GLU A 258 -17.56 -7.20 -7.18
CA GLU A 258 -17.19 -6.72 -5.85
C GLU A 258 -16.92 -7.92 -4.96
N TYR A 259 -15.76 -7.91 -4.29
CA TYR A 259 -15.37 -8.97 -3.36
C TYR A 259 -15.80 -8.63 -1.93
N ALA A 260 -15.63 -7.39 -1.50
CA ALA A 260 -16.07 -6.90 -0.20
C ALA A 260 -16.42 -5.41 -0.26
N THR A 261 -17.38 -5.00 0.56
CA THR A 261 -17.85 -3.60 0.66
C THR A 261 -17.92 -3.15 2.11
N GLY A 262 -18.15 -1.85 2.35
CA GLY A 262 -18.28 -1.31 3.71
C GLY A 262 -16.97 -1.29 4.50
N LEU A 263 -15.84 -1.40 3.84
CA LEU A 263 -14.51 -1.35 4.45
C LEU A 263 -14.14 0.07 4.87
N ARG A 264 -13.20 0.18 5.82
CA ARG A 264 -12.73 1.48 6.33
C ARG A 264 -11.53 1.99 5.52
N ARG A 265 -11.75 2.39 4.25
CA ARG A 265 -10.71 2.90 3.32
C ARG A 265 -9.57 1.89 3.12
N PRO A 266 -9.79 0.78 2.39
CA PRO A 266 -8.79 -0.28 2.19
C PRO A 266 -7.57 0.22 1.43
N CYS A 267 -6.37 -0.04 1.96
CA CYS A 267 -5.10 0.42 1.41
C CYS A 267 -4.24 -0.67 0.80
N ALA A 268 -4.19 -1.83 1.42
CA ALA A 268 -3.35 -2.95 0.98
C ALA A 268 -4.00 -4.28 1.34
N VAL A 269 -3.58 -5.33 0.65
CA VAL A 269 -4.06 -6.71 0.86
C VAL A 269 -2.88 -7.68 0.95
N SER A 270 -3.05 -8.73 1.74
CA SER A 270 -2.14 -9.88 1.80
C SER A 270 -2.94 -11.16 2.01
N PHE A 271 -2.43 -12.28 1.52
CA PHE A 271 -3.16 -13.56 1.53
C PHE A 271 -2.44 -14.60 2.39
N HIS A 272 -3.23 -15.40 3.11
CA HIS A 272 -2.76 -16.57 3.85
C HIS A 272 -3.84 -17.66 3.84
N GLY A 273 -3.51 -18.82 3.27
CA GLY A 273 -4.53 -19.86 3.02
C GLY A 273 -5.70 -19.31 2.21
N ASP A 274 -6.90 -19.57 2.67
CA ASP A 274 -8.14 -19.09 2.03
C ASP A 274 -8.57 -17.67 2.45
N HIS A 275 -7.73 -16.96 3.19
CA HIS A 275 -8.08 -15.66 3.76
C HIS A 275 -7.27 -14.51 3.16
N CYS A 276 -7.86 -13.31 3.23
CA CYS A 276 -7.27 -12.05 2.79
C CYS A 276 -7.30 -11.05 3.95
N ALA A 277 -6.13 -10.59 4.40
CA ALA A 277 -6.06 -9.44 5.31
C ALA A 277 -6.03 -8.14 4.51
N VAL A 278 -6.74 -7.14 5.03
CA VAL A 278 -6.91 -5.81 4.44
C VAL A 278 -6.46 -4.76 5.44
N ALA A 279 -5.44 -3.97 5.08
CA ALA A 279 -5.09 -2.77 5.85
C ALA A 279 -6.14 -1.69 5.56
N GLU A 280 -6.86 -1.27 6.58
CA GLU A 280 -7.86 -0.22 6.48
C GLU A 280 -7.32 1.06 7.10
N LEU A 281 -7.18 2.13 6.31
CA LEU A 281 -6.58 3.40 6.72
C LEU A 281 -7.25 3.99 7.99
N GLU A 282 -8.54 3.74 8.15
CA GLU A 282 -9.31 4.13 9.33
C GLU A 282 -9.16 3.09 10.46
N ALA A 283 -7.91 2.81 10.78
CA ALA A 283 -7.42 2.28 12.05
C ALA A 283 -7.86 0.86 12.44
N ARG A 284 -7.85 -0.10 11.48
CA ARG A 284 -7.96 -1.54 11.76
C ARG A 284 -7.41 -2.38 10.61
N VAL A 285 -7.23 -3.66 10.85
CA VAL A 285 -7.07 -4.67 9.80
C VAL A 285 -8.29 -5.59 9.82
N ALA A 286 -8.92 -5.80 8.67
CA ALA A 286 -9.97 -6.79 8.49
C ALA A 286 -9.38 -8.05 7.85
N VAL A 287 -9.73 -9.24 8.35
CA VAL A 287 -9.43 -10.52 7.71
C VAL A 287 -10.72 -11.05 7.10
N LEU A 288 -10.68 -11.37 5.82
CA LEU A 288 -11.83 -11.79 5.01
C LEU A 288 -11.69 -13.25 4.57
N ASP A 289 -12.80 -13.99 4.55
CA ASP A 289 -12.89 -15.30 3.90
C ASP A 289 -12.95 -15.19 2.36
N LYS A 290 -13.11 -16.31 1.65
CA LYS A 290 -13.26 -16.32 0.19
C LYS A 290 -14.53 -15.64 -0.31
N GLU A 291 -15.58 -15.63 0.48
CA GLU A 291 -16.86 -15.01 0.19
C GLU A 291 -16.86 -13.50 0.43
N GLY A 292 -15.78 -12.95 1.02
CA GLY A 292 -15.62 -11.54 1.34
C GLY A 292 -16.22 -11.13 2.69
N ASN A 293 -16.62 -12.09 3.54
CA ASN A 293 -17.08 -11.82 4.87
C ASN A 293 -15.93 -11.53 5.83
N ILE A 294 -16.10 -10.57 6.73
CA ILE A 294 -15.13 -10.29 7.77
C ILE A 294 -15.19 -11.40 8.83
N VAL A 295 -14.10 -12.15 8.98
CA VAL A 295 -13.96 -13.22 9.98
C VAL A 295 -13.13 -12.80 11.19
N SER A 296 -12.32 -11.73 11.07
CA SER A 296 -11.56 -11.18 12.19
C SER A 296 -11.29 -9.69 11.99
N LEU A 297 -11.32 -8.94 13.10
CA LEU A 297 -10.90 -7.54 13.18
C LEU A 297 -9.68 -7.42 14.10
N VAL A 298 -8.56 -7.01 13.55
CA VAL A 298 -7.28 -6.93 14.27
C VAL A 298 -6.93 -5.47 14.53
N GLY A 299 -6.61 -5.15 15.77
CA GLY A 299 -6.13 -3.83 16.17
C GLY A 299 -7.13 -2.69 15.99
N ASP A 300 -8.43 -2.99 16.04
CA ASP A 300 -9.50 -1.99 15.85
C ASP A 300 -9.42 -0.89 16.92
N ASN A 301 -9.28 0.34 16.44
CA ASN A 301 -9.13 1.51 17.30
C ASN A 301 -10.50 2.13 17.61
N PRO A 302 -10.91 2.16 18.89
CA PRO A 302 -12.17 2.81 19.28
C PRO A 302 -12.10 4.35 19.20
N ASP A 303 -10.89 4.93 19.23
CA ASP A 303 -10.70 6.38 19.17
C ASP A 303 -10.68 6.88 17.71
N LYS A 304 -11.83 7.31 17.22
CA LYS A 304 -11.98 7.83 15.86
C LYS A 304 -11.14 9.09 15.59
N ALA A 305 -10.71 9.82 16.62
CA ALA A 305 -9.87 10.99 16.45
C ALA A 305 -8.46 10.63 15.97
N GLN A 306 -8.04 9.37 16.14
CA GLN A 306 -6.76 8.85 15.65
C GLN A 306 -6.86 8.18 14.27
N TRP A 307 -8.05 7.98 13.71
CA TRP A 307 -8.22 7.29 12.45
C TRP A 307 -7.62 8.09 11.29
N ALA A 308 -6.82 7.40 10.47
CA ALA A 308 -6.15 8.01 9.31
C ALA A 308 -5.31 9.25 9.68
N LYS A 309 -4.69 9.27 10.86
CA LYS A 309 -3.87 10.37 11.33
C LYS A 309 -2.38 10.06 11.21
N PHE A 310 -1.70 10.82 10.35
CA PHE A 310 -0.26 10.73 10.16
C PHE A 310 0.56 11.16 11.40
N PRO A 311 0.26 12.27 12.08
CA PRO A 311 1.12 12.77 13.14
C PRO A 311 0.80 12.21 14.54
N VAL A 312 0.33 10.95 14.63
CA VAL A 312 0.14 10.31 15.93
C VAL A 312 1.50 10.02 16.56
N LYS A 313 1.77 10.70 17.68
CA LYS A 313 3.05 10.59 18.39
C LYS A 313 3.22 9.19 19.01
N PRO A 314 4.45 8.67 19.16
CA PRO A 314 4.70 7.39 19.83
C PRO A 314 4.06 7.28 21.21
N ALA A 315 4.03 8.40 21.98
CA ALA A 315 3.40 8.45 23.30
C ALA A 315 1.89 8.20 23.31
N ASP A 316 1.22 8.51 22.20
CA ASP A 316 -0.24 8.39 22.02
C ASP A 316 -0.64 7.06 21.36
N GLN A 317 0.33 6.31 20.83
CA GLN A 317 0.11 4.98 20.26
C GLN A 317 -0.10 3.96 21.39
N LYS A 318 -0.97 2.96 21.13
CA LYS A 318 -1.26 1.89 22.08
C LYS A 318 -0.86 0.54 21.49
N PRO A 319 -0.38 -0.43 22.30
CA PRO A 319 -0.11 -1.78 21.84
C PRO A 319 -1.41 -2.43 21.35
N GLY A 320 -1.35 -3.18 20.23
CA GLY A 320 -2.49 -3.88 19.68
C GLY A 320 -3.59 -2.99 19.09
N ILE A 321 -3.38 -1.68 18.99
CA ILE A 321 -4.31 -0.71 18.39
C ILE A 321 -3.60 0.04 17.27
N PHE A 322 -4.18 0.05 16.09
CA PHE A 322 -3.66 0.78 14.93
C PHE A 322 -4.19 2.22 14.86
N THR A 323 -3.55 3.05 14.07
CA THR A 323 -4.00 4.44 13.82
C THR A 323 -4.26 4.69 12.35
N ALA A 324 -3.41 4.18 11.47
CA ALA A 324 -3.57 4.31 10.04
C ALA A 324 -2.87 3.14 9.30
N PRO A 325 -3.33 1.88 9.44
CA PRO A 325 -2.78 0.75 8.70
C PRO A 325 -2.76 1.04 7.21
N HIS A 326 -1.58 0.97 6.61
CA HIS A 326 -1.42 1.37 5.22
C HIS A 326 -0.80 0.27 4.36
N GLY A 327 -0.02 -0.62 4.97
CA GLY A 327 0.49 -1.82 4.35
C GLY A 327 0.57 -2.97 5.33
N LEU A 328 0.56 -4.19 4.80
CA LEU A 328 0.63 -5.39 5.59
C LEU A 328 1.17 -6.58 4.80
N SER A 329 1.70 -7.56 5.51
CA SER A 329 2.12 -8.83 4.95
C SER A 329 1.93 -9.96 5.95
N PHE A 330 1.44 -11.11 5.48
CA PHE A 330 1.56 -12.35 6.23
C PHE A 330 2.94 -12.97 6.05
N ASP A 331 3.41 -13.71 7.05
CA ASP A 331 4.42 -14.74 6.86
C ASP A 331 3.77 -16.12 6.64
N GLN A 332 4.60 -17.15 6.42
CA GLN A 332 4.13 -18.52 6.17
C GLN A 332 3.36 -19.13 7.35
N ALA A 333 3.65 -18.69 8.58
CA ALA A 333 2.96 -19.14 9.79
C ALA A 333 1.63 -18.39 10.04
N GLY A 334 1.32 -17.40 9.20
CA GLY A 334 0.12 -16.56 9.35
C GLY A 334 0.29 -15.46 10.38
N ASN A 335 1.52 -15.18 10.86
CA ASN A 335 1.75 -13.95 11.59
C ASN A 335 1.57 -12.75 10.65
N LEU A 336 1.07 -11.65 11.20
CA LEU A 336 0.76 -10.46 10.42
C LEU A 336 1.70 -9.31 10.80
N TYR A 337 2.32 -8.70 9.80
CA TYR A 337 3.14 -7.51 9.93
C TYR A 337 2.39 -6.33 9.35
N VAL A 338 2.14 -5.29 10.15
CA VAL A 338 1.32 -4.14 9.77
C VAL A 338 2.11 -2.86 9.94
N GLN A 339 2.18 -2.07 8.88
CA GLN A 339 2.78 -0.75 8.90
C GLN A 339 1.69 0.32 8.90
N ASP A 340 1.71 1.17 9.93
CA ASP A 340 0.89 2.39 9.96
C ASP A 340 1.50 3.49 9.06
N TRP A 341 0.68 4.27 8.40
CA TRP A 341 1.05 5.58 7.85
C TRP A 341 1.29 6.53 9.03
N ASN A 342 2.57 6.81 9.30
CA ASN A 342 2.94 7.55 10.50
C ASN A 342 4.23 8.37 10.31
N GLN A 343 4.30 9.52 10.95
CA GLN A 343 5.41 10.46 10.83
C GLN A 343 6.74 9.90 11.39
N THR A 344 6.69 9.15 12.46
CA THR A 344 7.88 8.53 13.09
C THR A 344 8.09 7.09 12.64
N GLY A 345 7.12 6.56 11.89
CA GLY A 345 7.08 5.17 11.45
C GLY A 345 6.66 4.21 12.54
N ARG A 346 5.82 3.27 12.17
CA ARG A 346 5.40 2.19 13.06
C ARG A 346 5.23 0.91 12.27
N ILE A 347 5.94 -0.13 12.70
CA ILE A 347 5.73 -1.51 12.26
C ILE A 347 5.32 -2.35 13.47
N SER A 348 4.26 -3.10 13.33
CA SER A 348 3.74 -4.00 14.37
C SER A 348 3.74 -5.43 13.88
N LYS A 349 4.27 -6.36 14.69
CA LYS A 349 4.09 -7.79 14.48
C LYS A 349 2.95 -8.29 15.34
N MET A 350 1.98 -8.96 14.72
CA MET A 350 0.89 -9.68 15.33
C MET A 350 1.18 -11.16 15.19
N LYS A 351 1.56 -11.82 16.29
CA LYS A 351 1.82 -13.25 16.33
C LYS A 351 0.48 -13.98 16.36
N ARG A 352 0.26 -14.87 15.39
CA ARG A 352 -0.95 -15.69 15.35
C ARG A 352 -1.00 -16.62 16.56
N VAL A 353 -2.12 -16.63 17.25
CA VAL A 353 -2.38 -17.58 18.33
C VAL A 353 -3.04 -18.79 17.71
N SER A 354 -2.40 -19.96 17.83
CA SER A 354 -3.05 -21.21 17.42
C SER A 354 -4.27 -21.40 18.32
N THR A 355 -5.46 -21.43 17.75
CA THR A 355 -6.58 -22.06 18.45
C THR A 355 -6.21 -23.55 18.55
N ALA A 356 -5.96 -24.03 19.75
CA ALA A 356 -5.93 -25.48 19.96
C ALA A 356 -7.28 -26.02 19.47
N ASP A 357 -7.22 -26.94 18.49
CA ASP A 357 -8.36 -27.71 18.04
C ASP A 357 -8.90 -28.53 19.20
#